data_46d63006b947040dd50fa098118e2ce3
#
_entry.id   46d63006b947040dd50fa098118e2ce3
#
_cell.length_a   1.000
_cell.length_b   1.000
_cell.length_c   1.000
_cell.angle_alpha   90.00
_cell.angle_beta   90.00
_cell.angle_gamma   90.00
#
_symmetry.space_group_name_H-M   'P 1'
#
loop_
_entity.id
_entity.type
_entity.pdbx_description
1 polymer ?
#
loop_
_entity_poly.entity_id
_entity_poly.type
_entity_poly.pdbx_seq_one_letter_code
_entity_poly.pdbx_strand_id
1 'polypeptide(L)'
;MANKKTSEKQKMLAEQRKAKRRESEKTERKKSRRKKGILAAAICVVSAAVIAGGCVWAVKTQPLTHMLPVEKTEHYSLNAAEMSFYSWQIYQQYLNNNTSSSDKKPDAETALSKQNYDNDTTWEAYFTDAARDYAQNILILCEAAHEANYTPDEAVTGLAKSALDEFDSSTFPSCVRDEDVTHAMELYLTAWDYSQYIRENISVTEEEMEDYYTDPENTKTMQICSYESFSFAYDDSSETALSSTEAQELARDLRRCNTRDSFEKWVHDYYAENTTLTEEELQSQVSTLYAESMGYTEGDSLSEWAFSGDAKAGDTTILTDDTNKKITVALLVSEPERDEACPVTLRQILFTSNTYGSSADAKAAAEDMQKQWEAGDRTEDSFASLASSYSEDTSTDGGLYSNVPQGQMITSWKQWCFDPSRKAGDVTVLNSTYGACLVYYVSADTLPSWEQTATDALTEEHYADQFDTFEKNANLKTSDTLMKLVKADSQK
;
A
#
# COMPACT_ATOMS: atom_id res chain seq x y z
N MET A 1 -35.69 34.18 20.12
CA MET A 1 -35.16 34.54 18.79
C MET A 1 -33.63 34.62 18.72
N ALA A 2 -32.93 34.78 19.80
CA ALA A 2 -31.45 34.86 19.82
C ALA A 2 -30.74 33.54 19.55
N ASN A 3 -31.23 32.41 20.10
CA ASN A 3 -30.60 31.07 19.94
C ASN A 3 -30.63 30.53 18.50
N LYS A 4 -31.62 30.91 17.68
CA LYS A 4 -31.72 30.39 16.31
C LYS A 4 -30.70 31.05 15.37
N LYS A 5 -30.40 32.35 15.58
CA LYS A 5 -29.39 33.10 14.81
C LYS A 5 -27.95 32.67 15.15
N THR A 6 -27.70 32.23 16.38
CA THR A 6 -26.37 31.73 16.79
C THR A 6 -26.10 30.38 16.17
N SER A 7 -27.11 29.48 16.11
CA SER A 7 -27.04 28.16 15.47
C SER A 7 -26.83 28.25 13.94
N GLU A 8 -27.54 29.18 13.26
CA GLU A 8 -27.35 29.40 11.81
C GLU A 8 -25.98 30.01 11.47
N LYS A 9 -25.44 30.87 12.35
CA LYS A 9 -24.10 31.45 12.15
C LYS A 9 -22.99 30.36 12.39
N GLN A 10 -23.21 29.46 13.33
CA GLN A 10 -22.30 28.33 13.54
C GLN A 10 -22.34 27.33 12.37
N LYS A 11 -23.54 27.03 11.84
CA LYS A 11 -23.66 26.20 10.63
C LYS A 11 -23.00 26.84 9.39
N MET A 12 -23.20 28.13 9.17
CA MET A 12 -22.55 28.85 8.06
C MET A 12 -21.01 28.89 8.24
N LEU A 13 -20.51 29.08 9.47
CA LEU A 13 -19.06 29.03 9.72
C LEU A 13 -18.49 27.59 9.50
N ALA A 14 -19.23 26.56 9.92
CA ALA A 14 -18.87 25.16 9.68
C ALA A 14 -18.87 24.84 8.17
N GLU A 15 -19.88 25.29 7.41
CA GLU A 15 -19.90 25.12 5.95
C GLU A 15 -18.79 25.91 5.23
N GLN A 16 -18.45 27.10 5.71
CA GLN A 16 -17.33 27.88 5.14
C GLN A 16 -15.97 27.24 5.47
N ARG A 17 -15.80 26.67 6.66
CA ARG A 17 -14.62 25.88 7.01
C ARG A 17 -14.54 24.59 6.17
N LYS A 18 -15.68 23.89 6.04
CA LYS A 18 -15.79 22.67 5.20
C LYS A 18 -15.51 22.98 3.71
N ALA A 19 -15.98 24.10 3.18
CA ALA A 19 -15.70 24.51 1.79
C ALA A 19 -14.22 24.90 1.57
N LYS A 20 -13.62 25.64 2.51
CA LYS A 20 -12.19 26.00 2.48
C LYS A 20 -11.30 24.75 2.64
N ARG A 21 -11.68 23.83 3.52
CA ARG A 21 -11.01 22.53 3.71
C ARG A 21 -11.08 21.70 2.42
N ARG A 22 -12.25 21.56 1.79
CA ARG A 22 -12.39 20.83 0.49
C ARG A 22 -11.57 21.45 -0.67
N GLU A 23 -11.38 22.74 -0.67
CA GLU A 23 -10.60 23.42 -1.72
C GLU A 23 -9.09 23.31 -1.48
N SER A 24 -8.63 23.37 -0.22
CA SER A 24 -7.26 23.05 0.17
C SER A 24 -6.97 21.54 -0.07
N GLU A 25 -7.85 20.63 0.36
CA GLU A 25 -7.69 19.18 0.17
C GLU A 25 -7.63 18.75 -1.30
N LYS A 26 -8.42 19.38 -2.21
CA LYS A 26 -8.31 19.12 -3.66
C LYS A 26 -6.96 19.56 -4.24
N THR A 27 -6.44 20.68 -3.74
CA THR A 27 -5.12 21.17 -4.14
C THR A 27 -4.02 20.32 -3.52
N GLU A 28 -4.20 19.88 -2.28
CA GLU A 28 -3.28 19.06 -1.51
C GLU A 28 -3.30 17.58 -1.93
N ARG A 29 -4.46 16.99 -2.25
CA ARG A 29 -4.51 15.64 -2.85
C ARG A 29 -3.73 15.56 -4.18
N LYS A 30 -3.71 16.65 -4.98
CA LYS A 30 -2.84 16.72 -6.17
C LYS A 30 -1.35 16.83 -5.80
N LYS A 31 -1.01 17.62 -4.77
CA LYS A 31 0.38 17.75 -4.26
C LYS A 31 0.80 16.50 -3.47
N SER A 32 -0.08 15.95 -2.61
CA SER A 32 0.17 14.77 -1.79
C SER A 32 0.28 13.49 -2.63
N ARG A 33 -0.52 13.29 -3.69
CA ARG A 33 -0.32 12.16 -4.63
C ARG A 33 1.03 12.22 -5.34
N ARG A 34 1.51 13.43 -5.69
CA ARG A 34 2.89 13.62 -6.16
C ARG A 34 3.91 13.36 -5.05
N LYS A 35 3.71 13.92 -3.84
CA LYS A 35 4.60 13.77 -2.68
C LYS A 35 4.61 12.32 -2.13
N LYS A 36 3.44 11.64 -2.01
CA LYS A 36 3.35 10.23 -1.56
C LYS A 36 3.99 9.24 -2.54
N GLY A 37 3.91 9.51 -3.85
CA GLY A 37 4.63 8.71 -4.86
C GLY A 37 6.15 8.78 -4.67
N ILE A 38 6.67 9.95 -4.33
CA ILE A 38 8.11 10.18 -4.15
C ILE A 38 8.61 9.60 -2.82
N LEU A 39 7.82 9.71 -1.75
CA LEU A 39 8.20 9.18 -0.42
C LEU A 39 8.13 7.64 -0.36
N ALA A 40 7.06 7.05 -0.91
CA ALA A 40 6.96 5.58 -1.05
C ALA A 40 8.06 5.02 -1.96
N ALA A 41 8.48 5.81 -2.95
CA ALA A 41 9.60 5.50 -3.82
C ALA A 41 10.92 5.39 -3.06
N ALA A 42 11.16 6.23 -2.09
CA ALA A 42 12.41 6.24 -1.32
C ALA A 42 12.57 5.00 -0.41
N ILE A 43 11.47 4.46 0.11
CA ILE A 43 11.49 3.27 0.99
C ILE A 43 11.81 1.98 0.22
N CYS A 44 11.52 1.93 -1.08
CA CYS A 44 11.78 0.73 -1.91
C CYS A 44 13.21 0.65 -2.45
N VAL A 45 14.05 1.68 -2.28
CA VAL A 45 15.40 1.76 -2.89
C VAL A 45 16.44 0.86 -2.20
N VAL A 46 16.18 0.36 -1.02
CA VAL A 46 17.13 -0.50 -0.28
C VAL A 46 17.21 -1.94 -0.82
N SER A 47 16.38 -2.33 -1.79
CA SER A 47 16.26 -3.74 -2.19
C SER A 47 16.36 -4.07 -3.68
N ALA A 48 17.19 -3.40 -4.47
CA ALA A 48 17.43 -3.90 -5.84
C ALA A 48 18.82 -3.51 -6.35
N ALA A 49 19.78 -4.36 -6.08
CA ALA A 49 21.05 -4.39 -6.77
C ALA A 49 20.93 -5.14 -8.12
N VAL A 50 21.75 -4.72 -9.07
CA VAL A 50 22.23 -5.45 -10.25
C VAL A 50 21.53 -5.14 -11.59
N ILE A 51 22.23 -4.53 -12.51
CA ILE A 51 22.78 -5.23 -13.70
C ILE A 51 23.79 -4.34 -14.43
N ALA A 52 24.76 -5.01 -14.87
CA ALA A 52 26.04 -4.68 -15.42
C ALA A 52 26.12 -3.87 -16.72
N GLY A 53 27.16 -3.09 -16.78
CA GLY A 53 28.04 -3.18 -17.94
C GLY A 53 28.20 -1.96 -18.81
N GLY A 54 29.32 -1.25 -18.69
CA GLY A 54 29.93 -0.69 -19.85
C GLY A 54 30.47 0.73 -19.79
N CYS A 55 31.81 0.80 -19.76
CA CYS A 55 32.69 1.88 -20.19
C CYS A 55 32.83 3.13 -19.34
N VAL A 56 33.87 3.10 -18.56
CA VAL A 56 34.50 4.23 -17.87
C VAL A 56 35.13 5.19 -18.92
N TRP A 57 34.69 6.46 -18.86
CA TRP A 57 35.54 7.57 -19.31
C TRP A 57 35.69 8.59 -18.19
N ALA A 58 36.95 8.82 -17.85
CA ALA A 58 37.35 9.80 -16.85
C ALA A 58 36.96 11.22 -17.28
N VAL A 59 35.98 11.82 -16.62
CA VAL A 59 35.68 13.24 -16.80
C VAL A 59 36.37 14.01 -15.70
N LYS A 60 37.25 14.94 -16.14
CA LYS A 60 37.96 15.88 -15.29
C LYS A 60 37.01 16.63 -14.39
N THR A 61 37.36 16.71 -13.11
CA THR A 61 36.75 17.49 -12.05
C THR A 61 36.10 18.79 -12.55
N GLN A 62 34.78 18.86 -12.49
CA GLN A 62 34.05 20.10 -12.72
C GLN A 62 33.92 20.81 -11.37
N PRO A 63 34.76 21.81 -11.02
CA PRO A 63 34.78 22.41 -9.69
C PRO A 63 33.45 23.06 -9.30
N LEU A 64 32.62 23.46 -10.27
CA LEU A 64 31.32 24.09 -9.99
C LEU A 64 30.26 23.08 -9.50
N THR A 65 30.39 21.79 -9.84
CA THR A 65 29.41 20.77 -9.44
C THR A 65 29.52 20.38 -7.97
N HIS A 66 30.69 20.59 -7.35
CA HIS A 66 30.96 20.20 -5.95
C HIS A 66 31.09 21.39 -4.99
N MET A 67 31.38 22.61 -5.49
CA MET A 67 31.76 23.75 -4.63
C MET A 67 30.59 24.67 -4.27
N LEU A 68 29.54 24.71 -5.09
CA LEU A 68 28.46 25.66 -4.91
C LEU A 68 27.15 24.92 -4.68
N PRO A 69 26.35 25.32 -3.68
CA PRO A 69 25.08 24.70 -3.38
C PRO A 69 24.04 25.01 -4.44
N VAL A 70 23.35 23.97 -4.90
CA VAL A 70 22.17 24.05 -5.75
C VAL A 70 20.93 24.32 -4.92
N GLU A 71 20.79 23.53 -3.85
CA GLU A 71 19.76 23.67 -2.83
C GLU A 71 20.40 23.92 -1.47
N LYS A 72 19.84 24.84 -0.68
CA LYS A 72 20.33 25.07 0.69
C LYS A 72 19.27 25.66 1.61
N THR A 73 19.39 25.32 2.88
CA THR A 73 18.75 25.99 4.03
C THR A 73 19.79 26.84 4.76
N GLU A 74 19.60 27.13 6.04
CA GLU A 74 20.58 27.90 6.84
C GLU A 74 21.81 27.02 7.18
N HIS A 75 21.60 25.77 7.57
CA HIS A 75 22.65 24.88 8.07
C HIS A 75 23.03 23.77 7.08
N TYR A 76 22.17 23.41 6.13
CA TYR A 76 22.38 22.30 5.20
C TYR A 76 22.37 22.74 3.75
N SER A 77 23.08 21.99 2.93
CA SER A 77 23.11 22.27 1.49
C SER A 77 23.45 21.03 0.68
N LEU A 78 23.01 21.04 -0.58
CA LEU A 78 23.32 20.03 -1.58
C LEU A 78 23.93 20.69 -2.82
N ASN A 79 25.05 20.16 -3.29
CA ASN A 79 25.71 20.57 -4.53
C ASN A 79 25.12 19.82 -5.76
N ALA A 80 25.57 20.15 -6.98
CA ALA A 80 25.02 19.56 -8.20
C ALA A 80 25.35 18.06 -8.36
N ALA A 81 26.46 17.57 -7.77
CA ALA A 81 26.78 16.14 -7.81
C ALA A 81 25.90 15.31 -6.89
N GLU A 82 25.64 15.81 -5.68
CA GLU A 82 24.71 15.20 -4.73
C GLU A 82 23.27 15.19 -5.28
N MET A 83 22.84 16.29 -5.87
CA MET A 83 21.54 16.36 -6.59
C MET A 83 21.48 15.40 -7.78
N SER A 84 22.60 15.19 -8.48
CA SER A 84 22.68 14.22 -9.58
C SER A 84 22.57 12.78 -9.07
N PHE A 85 23.08 12.48 -7.91
CA PHE A 85 22.87 11.18 -7.26
C PHE A 85 21.39 10.92 -6.97
N TYR A 86 20.67 11.86 -6.38
CA TYR A 86 19.23 11.71 -6.18
C TYR A 86 18.44 11.59 -7.49
N SER A 87 18.82 12.37 -8.50
CA SER A 87 18.19 12.29 -9.83
C SER A 87 18.41 10.93 -10.50
N TRP A 88 19.62 10.36 -10.36
CA TRP A 88 19.95 9.02 -10.80
C TRP A 88 19.15 7.95 -10.04
N GLN A 89 19.05 8.04 -8.72
CA GLN A 89 18.24 7.10 -7.91
C GLN A 89 16.78 7.08 -8.38
N ILE A 90 16.17 8.25 -8.58
CA ILE A 90 14.79 8.37 -9.05
C ILE A 90 14.63 7.77 -10.45
N TYR A 91 15.64 7.98 -11.33
CA TYR A 91 15.64 7.37 -12.66
C TYR A 91 15.72 5.84 -12.59
N GLN A 92 16.65 5.28 -11.79
CA GLN A 92 16.77 3.82 -11.63
C GLN A 92 15.47 3.21 -11.08
N GLN A 93 14.89 3.85 -10.08
CA GLN A 93 13.62 3.41 -9.53
C GLN A 93 12.48 3.48 -10.56
N TYR A 94 12.43 4.53 -11.36
CA TYR A 94 11.45 4.62 -12.45
C TYR A 94 11.58 3.43 -13.42
N LEU A 95 12.79 3.05 -13.79
CA LEU A 95 13.03 1.90 -14.66
C LEU A 95 12.59 0.58 -14.01
N ASN A 96 12.86 0.41 -12.72
CA ASN A 96 12.48 -0.80 -11.98
C ASN A 96 10.96 -0.94 -11.81
N ASN A 97 10.25 0.16 -11.64
CA ASN A 97 8.79 0.17 -11.46
C ASN A 97 8.02 0.06 -12.78
N ASN A 98 8.66 0.35 -13.91
CA ASN A 98 8.04 0.34 -15.24
C ASN A 98 8.70 -0.75 -16.10
N THR A 99 8.41 -2.02 -15.83
CA THR A 99 9.03 -3.17 -16.49
C THR A 99 8.25 -3.68 -17.70
N SER A 100 6.96 -3.34 -17.84
CA SER A 100 6.12 -3.76 -18.95
C SER A 100 6.57 -3.14 -20.30
N SER A 101 6.35 -3.82 -21.39
CA SER A 101 6.62 -3.31 -22.74
C SER A 101 5.68 -2.16 -23.15
N SER A 102 4.55 -2.00 -22.47
CA SER A 102 3.59 -0.90 -22.66
C SER A 102 3.96 0.35 -21.89
N ASP A 103 4.88 0.27 -20.92
CA ASP A 103 5.24 1.39 -20.05
C ASP A 103 6.05 2.43 -20.84
N LYS A 104 5.81 3.70 -20.54
CA LYS A 104 6.57 4.81 -21.12
C LYS A 104 7.99 4.83 -20.53
N LYS A 105 9.00 4.61 -21.36
CA LYS A 105 10.41 4.56 -20.96
C LYS A 105 11.27 5.41 -21.87
N PRO A 106 12.38 6.00 -21.34
CA PRO A 106 13.41 6.55 -22.19
C PRO A 106 14.17 5.44 -22.94
N ASP A 107 14.71 5.75 -24.09
CA ASP A 107 15.66 4.91 -24.80
C ASP A 107 17.00 4.90 -24.05
N ALA A 108 17.48 3.70 -23.71
CA ALA A 108 18.71 3.51 -22.92
C ALA A 108 19.99 3.95 -23.66
N GLU A 109 19.95 4.04 -25.00
CA GLU A 109 21.12 4.41 -25.85
C GLU A 109 21.19 5.91 -26.13
N THR A 110 20.14 6.66 -25.79
CA THR A 110 20.05 8.09 -26.09
C THR A 110 20.04 8.87 -24.76
N ALA A 111 20.87 9.91 -24.65
CA ALA A 111 20.91 10.75 -23.45
C ALA A 111 19.53 11.31 -23.10
N LEU A 112 19.16 11.30 -21.82
CA LEU A 112 17.86 11.75 -21.31
C LEU A 112 17.53 13.19 -21.68
N SER A 113 18.55 14.05 -21.82
CA SER A 113 18.40 15.45 -22.26
C SER A 113 17.99 15.62 -23.75
N LYS A 114 18.07 14.54 -24.54
CA LYS A 114 17.73 14.54 -25.97
C LYS A 114 16.41 13.83 -26.28
N GLN A 115 15.73 13.33 -25.26
CA GLN A 115 14.48 12.61 -25.38
C GLN A 115 13.38 13.37 -24.64
N ASN A 116 12.20 13.44 -25.25
CA ASN A 116 11.05 14.09 -24.63
C ASN A 116 10.27 13.12 -23.75
N TYR A 117 10.00 13.54 -22.52
CA TYR A 117 9.02 12.91 -21.65
C TYR A 117 7.60 13.26 -22.12
N ASP A 118 7.36 14.53 -22.45
CA ASP A 118 6.12 15.03 -23.03
C ASP A 118 6.43 16.17 -24.04
N ASN A 119 5.41 16.96 -24.41
CA ASN A 119 5.57 18.03 -25.40
C ASN A 119 6.52 19.15 -24.95
N ASP A 120 6.67 19.36 -23.65
CA ASP A 120 7.36 20.51 -23.08
C ASP A 120 8.57 20.14 -22.20
N THR A 121 8.70 18.84 -21.84
CA THR A 121 9.66 18.36 -20.83
C THR A 121 10.52 17.23 -21.40
N THR A 122 11.85 17.28 -21.20
CA THR A 122 12.75 16.16 -21.47
C THR A 122 12.74 15.17 -20.30
N TRP A 123 13.19 13.92 -20.54
CA TRP A 123 13.36 12.94 -19.46
C TRP A 123 14.35 13.43 -18.40
N GLU A 124 15.44 14.11 -18.81
CA GLU A 124 16.38 14.70 -17.85
C GLU A 124 15.68 15.72 -16.94
N ALA A 125 14.90 16.65 -17.51
CA ALA A 125 14.16 17.64 -16.75
C ALA A 125 13.14 16.97 -15.81
N TYR A 126 12.43 15.94 -16.28
CA TYR A 126 11.48 15.19 -15.45
C TYR A 126 12.13 14.61 -14.18
N PHE A 127 13.29 13.93 -14.34
CA PHE A 127 13.99 13.33 -13.19
C PHE A 127 14.69 14.37 -12.30
N THR A 128 15.26 15.42 -12.90
CA THR A 128 15.91 16.47 -12.11
C THR A 128 14.93 17.34 -11.35
N ASP A 129 13.73 17.59 -11.86
CA ASP A 129 12.67 18.29 -11.12
C ASP A 129 12.11 17.42 -9.98
N ALA A 130 11.93 16.11 -10.21
CA ALA A 130 11.56 15.19 -9.15
C ALA A 130 12.64 15.10 -8.05
N ALA A 131 13.93 15.12 -8.44
CA ALA A 131 15.04 15.15 -7.50
C ALA A 131 15.09 16.46 -6.69
N ARG A 132 14.71 17.59 -7.30
CA ARG A 132 14.60 18.87 -6.58
C ARG A 132 13.57 18.78 -5.46
N ASP A 133 12.34 18.37 -5.77
CA ASP A 133 11.28 18.24 -4.76
C ASP A 133 11.70 17.29 -3.63
N TYR A 134 12.36 16.19 -3.98
CA TYR A 134 12.88 15.21 -3.02
C TYR A 134 13.96 15.78 -2.11
N ALA A 135 14.97 16.42 -2.70
CA ALA A 135 16.09 17.03 -1.97
C ALA A 135 15.63 18.19 -1.06
N GLN A 136 14.67 18.99 -1.53
CA GLN A 136 14.09 20.06 -0.72
C GLN A 136 13.42 19.51 0.54
N ASN A 137 12.65 18.43 0.43
CA ASN A 137 12.03 17.79 1.58
C ASN A 137 13.06 17.25 2.58
N ILE A 138 14.17 16.67 2.09
CA ILE A 138 15.27 16.23 2.93
C ILE A 138 15.90 17.42 3.70
N LEU A 139 16.23 18.50 3.00
CA LEU A 139 16.84 19.67 3.62
C LEU A 139 15.93 20.35 4.64
N ILE A 140 14.61 20.44 4.34
CA ILE A 140 13.60 20.97 5.27
C ILE A 140 13.56 20.15 6.56
N LEU A 141 13.57 18.82 6.46
CA LEU A 141 13.54 17.95 7.62
C LEU A 141 14.87 17.99 8.40
N CYS A 142 16.02 18.04 7.72
CA CYS A 142 17.30 18.22 8.38
C CYS A 142 17.38 19.55 9.13
N GLU A 143 16.88 20.66 8.54
CA GLU A 143 16.83 21.96 9.20
C GLU A 143 15.91 21.92 10.42
N ALA A 144 14.72 21.31 10.30
CA ALA A 144 13.80 21.15 11.41
C ALA A 144 14.39 20.26 12.54
N ALA A 145 15.12 19.20 12.19
CA ALA A 145 15.85 18.37 13.15
C ALA A 145 16.90 19.18 13.91
N HIS A 146 17.66 20.02 13.18
CA HIS A 146 18.66 20.91 13.79
C HIS A 146 18.01 21.91 14.74
N GLU A 147 16.93 22.59 14.33
CA GLU A 147 16.18 23.54 15.17
C GLU A 147 15.62 22.86 16.43
N ALA A 148 15.19 21.61 16.32
CA ALA A 148 14.70 20.80 17.43
C ALA A 148 15.82 20.25 18.34
N ASN A 149 17.11 20.46 18.00
CA ASN A 149 18.26 19.82 18.62
C ASN A 149 18.15 18.29 18.64
N TYR A 150 17.55 17.73 17.62
CA TYR A 150 17.43 16.29 17.43
C TYR A 150 18.77 15.70 17.00
N THR A 151 19.13 14.54 17.57
CA THR A 151 20.32 13.79 17.18
C THR A 151 19.86 12.44 16.62
N PRO A 152 20.12 12.15 15.34
CA PRO A 152 19.78 10.87 14.74
C PRO A 152 20.46 9.69 15.44
N ASP A 153 19.86 8.51 15.35
CA ASP A 153 20.46 7.28 15.85
C ASP A 153 21.77 6.97 15.11
N GLU A 154 22.85 6.66 15.88
CA GLU A 154 24.15 6.31 15.31
C GLU A 154 24.09 5.05 14.41
N ALA A 155 23.18 4.11 14.71
CA ALA A 155 22.96 2.95 13.86
C ALA A 155 22.39 3.34 12.50
N VAL A 156 21.47 4.32 12.45
CA VAL A 156 20.87 4.83 11.22
C VAL A 156 21.90 5.59 10.39
N THR A 157 22.61 6.53 10.99
CA THR A 157 23.63 7.33 10.26
C THR A 157 24.82 6.49 9.81
N GLY A 158 25.14 5.41 10.54
CA GLY A 158 26.15 4.44 10.15
C GLY A 158 25.87 3.72 8.83
N LEU A 159 24.59 3.59 8.46
CA LEU A 159 24.18 2.96 7.19
C LEU A 159 24.59 3.77 5.94
N ALA A 160 24.84 5.07 6.06
CA ALA A 160 25.23 5.90 4.91
C ALA A 160 26.50 5.39 4.21
N LYS A 161 27.47 4.87 4.99
CA LYS A 161 28.71 4.31 4.44
C LYS A 161 28.52 2.92 3.83
N SER A 162 27.68 2.09 4.43
CA SER A 162 27.40 0.75 3.89
C SER A 162 26.50 0.81 2.66
N ALA A 163 25.68 1.84 2.51
CA ALA A 163 24.87 2.04 1.30
C ALA A 163 25.72 2.18 0.02
N LEU A 164 26.95 2.70 0.12
CA LEU A 164 27.87 2.76 -1.02
C LEU A 164 28.18 1.39 -1.63
N ASP A 165 28.32 0.37 -0.79
CA ASP A 165 28.64 -1.00 -1.23
C ASP A 165 27.48 -1.67 -1.99
N GLU A 166 26.26 -1.13 -1.85
CA GLU A 166 25.03 -1.64 -2.51
C GLU A 166 24.82 -1.05 -3.91
N PHE A 167 25.49 0.07 -4.25
CA PHE A 167 25.33 0.73 -5.53
C PHE A 167 26.43 0.38 -6.52
N ASP A 168 26.07 0.14 -7.79
CA ASP A 168 27.03 0.07 -8.88
C ASP A 168 27.46 1.48 -9.29
N SER A 169 28.56 1.96 -8.70
CA SER A 169 29.12 3.29 -8.98
C SER A 169 29.48 3.52 -10.44
N SER A 170 29.60 2.46 -11.28
CA SER A 170 29.87 2.58 -12.72
C SER A 170 28.67 3.16 -13.51
N THR A 171 27.50 3.14 -12.91
CA THR A 171 26.24 3.67 -13.51
C THR A 171 25.94 5.11 -13.10
N PHE A 172 26.70 5.68 -12.15
CA PHE A 172 26.48 7.04 -11.69
C PHE A 172 26.75 8.09 -12.80
N PRO A 173 26.05 9.24 -12.72
CA PRO A 173 26.48 10.42 -13.48
C PRO A 173 27.96 10.73 -13.21
N SER A 174 28.67 11.09 -14.26
CA SER A 174 30.14 11.23 -14.22
C SER A 174 30.69 12.29 -13.23
N CYS A 175 29.81 13.14 -12.68
CA CYS A 175 30.13 14.13 -11.66
C CYS A 175 29.99 13.58 -10.23
N VAL A 176 29.34 12.43 -10.01
CA VAL A 176 29.07 11.87 -8.69
C VAL A 176 30.28 11.08 -8.19
N ARG A 177 30.68 11.32 -6.96
CA ARG A 177 31.76 10.65 -6.25
C ARG A 177 31.23 9.97 -5.00
N ASP A 178 31.99 9.05 -4.43
CA ASP A 178 31.63 8.32 -3.20
C ASP A 178 31.34 9.28 -2.01
N GLU A 179 32.08 10.40 -1.93
CA GLU A 179 31.84 11.42 -0.91
C GLU A 179 30.51 12.15 -1.07
N ASP A 180 30.08 12.39 -2.33
CA ASP A 180 28.78 13.02 -2.62
C ASP A 180 27.64 12.07 -2.26
N VAL A 181 27.78 10.78 -2.57
CA VAL A 181 26.81 9.74 -2.20
C VAL A 181 26.70 9.62 -0.68
N THR A 182 27.85 9.54 0.01
CA THR A 182 27.87 9.42 1.48
C THR A 182 27.16 10.60 2.14
N HIS A 183 27.48 11.84 1.76
CA HIS A 183 26.84 13.02 2.33
C HIS A 183 25.35 13.10 1.99
N ALA A 184 24.96 12.82 0.74
CA ALA A 184 23.55 12.77 0.37
C ALA A 184 22.76 11.71 1.18
N MET A 185 23.35 10.53 1.41
CA MET A 185 22.74 9.47 2.22
C MET A 185 22.69 9.83 3.71
N GLU A 186 23.69 10.51 4.25
CA GLU A 186 23.65 11.03 5.63
C GLU A 186 22.49 12.00 5.84
N LEU A 187 22.28 12.93 4.91
CA LEU A 187 21.14 13.86 4.96
C LEU A 187 19.81 13.13 4.84
N TYR A 188 19.71 12.20 3.88
CA TYR A 188 18.51 11.40 3.71
C TYR A 188 18.14 10.61 4.97
N LEU A 189 19.11 9.90 5.55
CA LEU A 189 18.90 9.09 6.75
C LEU A 189 18.53 9.96 7.96
N THR A 190 19.16 11.12 8.10
CA THR A 190 18.81 12.11 9.14
C THR A 190 17.36 12.59 8.99
N ALA A 191 16.96 12.96 7.77
CA ALA A 191 15.60 13.39 7.47
C ALA A 191 14.59 12.27 7.70
N TRP A 192 14.91 11.04 7.29
CA TRP A 192 14.08 9.86 7.48
C TRP A 192 13.87 9.57 8.96
N ASP A 193 14.95 9.47 9.74
CA ASP A 193 14.91 9.17 11.16
C ASP A 193 14.10 10.23 11.94
N TYR A 194 14.36 11.51 11.67
CA TYR A 194 13.59 12.58 12.28
C TYR A 194 12.11 12.54 11.88
N SER A 195 11.80 12.18 10.64
CA SER A 195 10.41 12.05 10.19
C SER A 195 9.67 10.90 10.91
N GLN A 196 10.35 9.80 11.22
CA GLN A 196 9.78 8.72 12.05
C GLN A 196 9.59 9.21 13.49
N TYR A 197 10.60 9.86 14.07
CA TYR A 197 10.50 10.44 15.41
C TYR A 197 9.29 11.38 15.56
N ILE A 198 9.04 12.24 14.57
CA ILE A 198 7.86 13.14 14.61
C ILE A 198 6.57 12.31 14.64
N ARG A 199 6.42 11.32 13.74
CA ARG A 199 5.21 10.49 13.67
C ARG A 199 4.95 9.72 14.95
N GLU A 200 5.98 9.15 15.53
CA GLU A 200 5.91 8.42 16.80
C GLU A 200 5.51 9.31 17.99
N ASN A 201 5.78 10.61 17.91
CA ASN A 201 5.48 11.58 18.96
C ASN A 201 4.21 12.41 18.69
N ILE A 202 3.52 12.21 17.58
CA ILE A 202 2.19 12.78 17.33
C ILE A 202 1.18 12.04 18.23
N SER A 203 0.41 12.84 18.96
CA SER A 203 -0.68 12.32 19.79
C SER A 203 -2.01 12.62 19.11
N VAL A 204 -2.80 11.60 18.90
CA VAL A 204 -4.18 11.68 18.39
C VAL A 204 -5.13 11.47 19.56
N THR A 205 -6.14 12.31 19.68
CA THR A 205 -7.13 12.23 20.76
C THR A 205 -8.34 11.39 20.33
N GLU A 206 -9.07 10.83 21.31
CA GLU A 206 -10.32 10.10 21.08
C GLU A 206 -11.37 10.99 20.35
N GLU A 207 -11.44 12.30 20.66
CA GLU A 207 -12.35 13.22 20.00
C GLU A 207 -12.00 13.41 18.51
N GLU A 208 -10.72 13.48 18.17
CA GLU A 208 -10.26 13.56 16.77
C GLU A 208 -10.57 12.27 16.01
N MET A 209 -10.37 11.10 16.62
CA MET A 209 -10.70 9.80 16.01
C MET A 209 -12.21 9.66 15.77
N GLU A 210 -13.04 10.04 16.71
CA GLU A 210 -14.50 10.02 16.56
C GLU A 210 -14.97 11.01 15.48
N ASP A 211 -14.40 12.23 15.45
CA ASP A 211 -14.68 13.22 14.41
C ASP A 211 -14.27 12.70 13.02
N TYR A 212 -13.13 12.01 12.94
CA TYR A 212 -12.64 11.38 11.71
C TYR A 212 -13.56 10.24 11.26
N TYR A 213 -14.00 9.39 12.18
CA TYR A 213 -14.94 8.31 11.90
C TYR A 213 -16.29 8.82 11.40
N THR A 214 -16.82 9.88 12.00
CA THR A 214 -18.15 10.42 11.64
C THR A 214 -18.16 11.19 10.31
N ASP A 215 -17.01 11.46 9.70
CA ASP A 215 -16.96 12.02 8.35
C ASP A 215 -17.34 10.95 7.31
N PRO A 216 -18.43 11.13 6.53
CA PRO A 216 -18.91 10.13 5.57
C PRO A 216 -17.89 9.70 4.50
N GLU A 217 -16.86 10.52 4.26
CA GLU A 217 -15.78 10.17 3.32
C GLU A 217 -14.82 9.14 3.92
N ASN A 218 -14.72 9.07 5.25
CA ASN A 218 -13.80 8.20 5.98
C ASN A 218 -14.49 6.97 6.57
N THR A 219 -15.74 7.12 7.01
CA THR A 219 -16.51 6.11 7.76
C THR A 219 -16.38 4.70 7.18
N LYS A 220 -16.61 4.55 5.88
CA LYS A 220 -16.66 3.23 5.23
C LYS A 220 -15.35 2.45 5.28
N THR A 221 -14.19 3.13 5.37
CA THR A 221 -12.88 2.49 5.43
C THR A 221 -12.57 1.88 6.80
N MET A 222 -13.38 2.22 7.81
CA MET A 222 -13.28 1.78 9.19
C MET A 222 -14.44 0.86 9.59
N GLN A 223 -15.23 0.43 8.62
CA GLN A 223 -16.39 -0.44 8.83
C GLN A 223 -16.19 -1.80 8.17
N ILE A 224 -16.96 -2.73 8.67
CA ILE A 224 -17.10 -4.09 8.15
C ILE A 224 -18.58 -4.39 7.95
N CYS A 225 -18.90 -5.25 6.99
CA CYS A 225 -20.23 -5.82 6.79
C CYS A 225 -20.14 -7.30 6.40
N SER A 226 -21.25 -8.00 6.49
CA SER A 226 -21.32 -9.39 6.01
C SER A 226 -22.33 -9.51 4.89
N TYR A 227 -21.99 -10.30 3.88
CA TYR A 227 -22.85 -10.53 2.73
C TYR A 227 -22.71 -11.95 2.21
N GLU A 228 -23.70 -12.37 1.43
CA GLU A 228 -23.59 -13.53 0.56
C GLU A 228 -23.52 -13.07 -0.89
N SER A 229 -22.78 -13.78 -1.70
CA SER A 229 -22.74 -13.52 -3.14
C SER A 229 -22.60 -14.79 -3.95
N PHE A 230 -23.27 -14.79 -5.11
CA PHE A 230 -23.17 -15.85 -6.08
C PHE A 230 -23.07 -15.26 -7.49
N SER A 231 -22.26 -15.87 -8.33
CA SER A 231 -21.95 -15.34 -9.65
C SER A 231 -22.25 -16.35 -10.76
N PHE A 232 -22.92 -15.87 -11.78
CA PHE A 232 -23.18 -16.60 -13.02
C PHE A 232 -22.19 -16.11 -14.08
N ALA A 233 -21.26 -16.99 -14.50
CA ALA A 233 -20.46 -16.74 -15.70
C ALA A 233 -21.29 -17.02 -16.94
N TYR A 234 -21.17 -16.19 -17.98
CA TYR A 234 -21.87 -16.38 -19.24
C TYR A 234 -20.91 -16.26 -20.43
N ASP A 235 -21.28 -16.88 -21.56
CA ASP A 235 -20.57 -16.72 -22.83
C ASP A 235 -21.53 -16.87 -24.01
N ASP A 236 -21.96 -15.73 -24.56
CA ASP A 236 -22.87 -15.68 -25.71
C ASP A 236 -22.26 -16.27 -27.00
N SER A 237 -20.99 -16.61 -27.01
CA SER A 237 -20.33 -17.29 -28.13
C SER A 237 -20.26 -18.81 -27.99
N SER A 238 -20.70 -19.37 -26.86
CA SER A 238 -20.71 -20.80 -26.57
C SER A 238 -22.13 -21.37 -26.57
N GLU A 239 -22.29 -22.54 -27.20
CA GLU A 239 -23.57 -23.26 -27.17
C GLU A 239 -23.80 -24.08 -25.89
N THR A 240 -22.76 -24.21 -25.06
CA THR A 240 -22.77 -25.03 -23.84
C THR A 240 -22.69 -24.23 -22.55
N ALA A 241 -22.35 -22.94 -22.63
CA ALA A 241 -22.33 -22.02 -21.50
C ALA A 241 -23.69 -21.30 -21.40
N LEU A 242 -23.96 -20.69 -20.24
CA LEU A 242 -25.09 -19.79 -20.09
C LEU A 242 -24.93 -18.60 -21.06
N SER A 243 -26.04 -18.20 -21.70
CA SER A 243 -26.09 -16.90 -22.37
C SER A 243 -26.23 -15.77 -21.33
N SER A 244 -25.90 -14.56 -21.73
CA SER A 244 -26.11 -13.37 -20.88
C SER A 244 -27.57 -13.20 -20.45
N THR A 245 -28.50 -13.58 -21.32
CA THR A 245 -29.94 -13.52 -21.02
C THR A 245 -30.35 -14.55 -19.97
N GLU A 246 -29.91 -15.80 -20.09
CA GLU A 246 -30.16 -16.86 -19.10
C GLU A 246 -29.53 -16.54 -17.74
N ALA A 247 -28.30 -16.08 -17.74
CA ALA A 247 -27.60 -15.62 -16.51
C ALA A 247 -28.37 -14.48 -15.82
N GLN A 248 -28.92 -13.53 -16.59
CA GLN A 248 -29.77 -12.47 -16.06
C GLN A 248 -31.10 -12.96 -15.49
N GLU A 249 -31.73 -13.95 -16.10
CA GLU A 249 -32.97 -14.54 -15.58
C GLU A 249 -32.74 -15.27 -14.26
N LEU A 250 -31.69 -16.09 -14.19
CA LEU A 250 -31.25 -16.76 -12.94
C LEU A 250 -30.92 -15.75 -11.84
N ALA A 251 -30.19 -14.69 -12.18
CA ALA A 251 -29.86 -13.63 -11.24
C ALA A 251 -31.10 -12.90 -10.69
N ARG A 252 -32.11 -12.64 -11.55
CA ARG A 252 -33.39 -12.04 -11.11
C ARG A 252 -34.19 -12.97 -10.19
N ASP A 253 -34.03 -14.26 -10.36
CA ASP A 253 -34.71 -15.24 -9.52
C ASP A 253 -34.03 -15.34 -8.17
N LEU A 254 -32.71 -15.52 -8.15
CA LEU A 254 -31.91 -15.53 -6.92
C LEU A 254 -32.06 -14.22 -6.13
N ARG A 255 -32.12 -13.06 -6.77
CA ARG A 255 -32.34 -11.76 -6.14
C ARG A 255 -33.59 -11.69 -5.26
N ARG A 256 -34.55 -12.58 -5.43
CA ARG A 256 -35.77 -12.62 -4.59
C ARG A 256 -35.53 -13.26 -3.23
N CYS A 257 -34.40 -13.94 -3.07
CA CYS A 257 -34.00 -14.56 -1.83
C CYS A 257 -33.34 -13.49 -0.93
N ASN A 258 -34.11 -12.99 0.05
CA ASN A 258 -33.73 -11.88 0.92
C ASN A 258 -33.34 -12.33 2.34
N THR A 259 -33.11 -13.60 2.53
CA THR A 259 -32.56 -14.18 3.75
C THR A 259 -31.44 -15.15 3.39
N ARG A 260 -30.48 -15.31 4.28
CA ARG A 260 -29.36 -16.22 4.13
C ARG A 260 -29.85 -17.64 3.77
N ASP A 261 -30.75 -18.21 4.56
CA ASP A 261 -31.27 -19.56 4.34
C ASP A 261 -31.92 -19.71 2.93
N SER A 262 -32.65 -18.69 2.46
CA SER A 262 -33.28 -18.74 1.13
C SER A 262 -32.29 -18.61 0.01
N PHE A 263 -31.23 -17.82 0.20
CA PHE A 263 -30.16 -17.62 -0.78
C PHE A 263 -29.30 -18.88 -0.91
N GLU A 264 -28.81 -19.40 0.22
CA GLU A 264 -28.04 -20.65 0.28
C GLU A 264 -28.84 -21.84 -0.31
N LYS A 265 -30.12 -21.95 0.07
CA LYS A 265 -30.98 -23.01 -0.47
C LYS A 265 -31.13 -22.91 -1.99
N TRP A 266 -31.37 -21.71 -2.52
CA TRP A 266 -31.50 -21.50 -3.95
C TRP A 266 -30.20 -21.91 -4.69
N VAL A 267 -29.07 -21.52 -4.21
CA VAL A 267 -27.78 -21.90 -4.81
C VAL A 267 -27.49 -23.39 -4.68
N HIS A 268 -27.85 -23.99 -3.55
CA HIS A 268 -27.74 -25.44 -3.36
C HIS A 268 -28.58 -26.19 -4.41
N ASP A 269 -29.86 -25.83 -4.54
CA ASP A 269 -30.78 -26.46 -5.50
C ASP A 269 -30.28 -26.26 -6.95
N TYR A 270 -29.78 -25.07 -7.30
CA TYR A 270 -29.17 -24.77 -8.60
C TYR A 270 -27.98 -25.67 -8.90
N TYR A 271 -27.06 -25.85 -7.95
CA TYR A 271 -25.92 -26.75 -8.12
C TYR A 271 -26.35 -28.22 -8.23
N ALA A 272 -27.31 -28.66 -7.43
CA ALA A 272 -27.86 -30.03 -7.48
C ALA A 272 -28.49 -30.37 -8.83
N GLU A 273 -29.10 -29.40 -9.48
CA GLU A 273 -29.71 -29.56 -10.81
C GLU A 273 -28.72 -29.48 -11.97
N ASN A 274 -27.64 -28.71 -11.82
CA ASN A 274 -26.72 -28.36 -12.91
C ASN A 274 -25.33 -28.98 -12.80
N THR A 275 -25.06 -29.73 -11.73
CA THR A 275 -23.75 -30.37 -11.51
C THR A 275 -23.92 -31.84 -11.07
N THR A 276 -22.79 -32.56 -11.00
CA THR A 276 -22.74 -33.93 -10.49
C THR A 276 -22.09 -34.03 -9.11
N LEU A 277 -22.10 -32.91 -8.36
CA LEU A 277 -21.51 -32.83 -7.02
C LEU A 277 -22.29 -33.71 -6.03
N THR A 278 -21.58 -34.29 -5.10
CA THR A 278 -22.18 -34.99 -3.95
C THR A 278 -22.76 -33.99 -2.96
N GLU A 279 -23.64 -34.42 -2.08
CA GLU A 279 -24.25 -33.55 -1.06
C GLU A 279 -23.21 -32.84 -0.18
N GLU A 280 -22.10 -33.53 0.17
CA GLU A 280 -21.00 -32.95 0.94
C GLU A 280 -20.27 -31.84 0.15
N GLU A 281 -20.05 -32.05 -1.15
CA GLU A 281 -19.46 -31.05 -2.03
C GLU A 281 -20.41 -29.87 -2.25
N LEU A 282 -21.72 -30.10 -2.39
CA LEU A 282 -22.72 -29.05 -2.49
C LEU A 282 -22.72 -28.15 -1.25
N GLN A 283 -22.76 -28.73 -0.06
CA GLN A 283 -22.69 -28.00 1.19
C GLN A 283 -21.36 -27.22 1.34
N SER A 284 -20.26 -27.82 0.90
CA SER A 284 -18.96 -27.14 0.88
C SER A 284 -18.99 -25.91 -0.02
N GLN A 285 -19.56 -26.00 -1.23
CA GLN A 285 -19.71 -24.86 -2.15
C GLN A 285 -20.60 -23.76 -1.56
N VAL A 286 -21.75 -24.13 -1.00
CA VAL A 286 -22.67 -23.18 -0.39
C VAL A 286 -22.04 -22.46 0.79
N SER A 287 -21.23 -23.13 1.60
CA SER A 287 -20.54 -22.50 2.73
C SER A 287 -19.56 -21.39 2.31
N THR A 288 -19.14 -21.35 1.05
CA THR A 288 -18.24 -20.31 0.54
C THR A 288 -18.95 -19.03 0.09
N LEU A 289 -20.28 -19.03 0.03
CA LEU A 289 -21.08 -17.87 -0.39
C LEU A 289 -21.01 -16.74 0.65
N TYR A 290 -20.90 -17.11 1.92
CA TYR A 290 -20.91 -16.18 3.03
C TYR A 290 -19.55 -15.55 3.28
N ALA A 291 -19.50 -14.24 3.10
CA ALA A 291 -18.36 -13.40 3.43
C ALA A 291 -18.68 -12.62 4.72
N GLU A 292 -18.02 -13.02 5.80
CA GLU A 292 -18.22 -12.46 7.15
C GLU A 292 -17.29 -11.29 7.39
N SER A 293 -17.80 -10.20 7.99
CA SER A 293 -17.02 -9.05 8.47
C SER A 293 -16.00 -8.55 7.43
N MET A 294 -16.44 -8.34 6.21
CA MET A 294 -15.59 -7.85 5.12
C MET A 294 -15.46 -6.34 5.21
N GLY A 295 -14.23 -5.84 5.01
CA GLY A 295 -13.95 -4.41 4.94
C GLY A 295 -14.28 -3.82 3.57
N TYR A 296 -14.31 -2.49 3.51
CA TYR A 296 -14.54 -1.75 2.27
C TYR A 296 -13.34 -1.87 1.31
N THR A 297 -13.64 -2.10 0.05
CA THR A 297 -12.66 -2.11 -1.05
C THR A 297 -13.04 -1.08 -2.10
N GLU A 298 -12.21 -0.04 -2.29
CA GLU A 298 -12.44 1.00 -3.29
C GLU A 298 -12.44 0.42 -4.71
N GLY A 299 -13.46 0.76 -5.50
CA GLY A 299 -13.60 0.31 -6.89
C GLY A 299 -14.21 -1.08 -7.06
N ASP A 300 -14.45 -1.82 -5.99
CA ASP A 300 -15.24 -3.04 -6.06
C ASP A 300 -16.74 -2.73 -5.98
N SER A 301 -17.48 -3.08 -7.04
CA SER A 301 -18.90 -2.73 -7.17
C SER A 301 -19.78 -3.33 -6.07
N LEU A 302 -19.42 -4.51 -5.54
CA LEU A 302 -20.15 -5.13 -4.44
C LEU A 302 -19.90 -4.37 -3.15
N SER A 303 -18.65 -4.05 -2.88
CA SER A 303 -18.24 -3.25 -1.74
C SER A 303 -18.85 -1.84 -1.77
N GLU A 304 -18.82 -1.17 -2.93
CA GLU A 304 -19.46 0.15 -3.09
C GLU A 304 -20.97 0.10 -2.81
N TRP A 305 -21.67 -0.98 -3.23
CA TRP A 305 -23.08 -1.15 -2.91
C TRP A 305 -23.31 -1.44 -1.43
N ALA A 306 -22.56 -2.37 -0.85
CA ALA A 306 -22.74 -2.78 0.54
C ALA A 306 -22.49 -1.64 1.53
N PHE A 307 -21.51 -0.77 1.23
CA PHE A 307 -21.14 0.38 2.06
C PHE A 307 -21.74 1.72 1.60
N SER A 308 -22.76 1.69 0.72
CA SER A 308 -23.41 2.90 0.20
C SER A 308 -24.15 3.72 1.26
N GLY A 309 -24.54 3.08 2.37
CA GLY A 309 -25.43 3.63 3.40
C GLY A 309 -26.92 3.54 3.07
N ASP A 310 -27.26 3.19 1.81
CA ASP A 310 -28.65 3.00 1.35
C ASP A 310 -29.11 1.55 1.52
N ALA A 311 -28.18 0.58 1.38
CA ALA A 311 -28.46 -0.84 1.50
C ALA A 311 -28.71 -1.23 2.98
N LYS A 312 -29.71 -2.10 3.19
CA LYS A 312 -30.09 -2.62 4.48
C LYS A 312 -29.97 -4.14 4.53
N ALA A 313 -29.81 -4.70 5.74
CA ALA A 313 -29.79 -6.14 5.92
C ALA A 313 -31.06 -6.78 5.29
N GLY A 314 -30.87 -7.78 4.45
CA GLY A 314 -31.91 -8.39 3.64
C GLY A 314 -32.07 -7.77 2.24
N ASP A 315 -31.44 -6.66 1.93
CA ASP A 315 -31.41 -6.10 0.58
C ASP A 315 -30.53 -6.94 -0.34
N THR A 316 -30.93 -7.00 -1.61
CA THR A 316 -30.22 -7.74 -2.66
C THR A 316 -29.93 -6.86 -3.85
N THR A 317 -28.79 -7.08 -4.51
CA THR A 317 -28.41 -6.39 -5.73
C THR A 317 -28.00 -7.35 -6.84
N ILE A 318 -27.98 -6.86 -8.09
CA ILE A 318 -27.39 -7.55 -9.24
C ILE A 318 -26.30 -6.64 -9.80
N LEU A 319 -25.10 -7.16 -9.87
CA LEU A 319 -23.92 -6.49 -10.41
C LEU A 319 -23.50 -7.20 -11.70
N THR A 320 -23.30 -6.43 -12.78
CA THR A 320 -22.87 -6.97 -14.07
C THR A 320 -21.46 -6.54 -14.37
N ASP A 321 -20.62 -7.50 -14.69
CA ASP A 321 -19.25 -7.30 -15.16
C ASP A 321 -19.15 -7.85 -16.60
N ASP A 322 -19.30 -6.94 -17.55
CA ASP A 322 -19.25 -7.29 -18.98
C ASP A 322 -17.83 -7.66 -19.44
N THR A 323 -16.81 -7.17 -18.74
CA THR A 323 -15.41 -7.46 -19.07
C THR A 323 -15.08 -8.91 -18.78
N ASN A 324 -15.48 -9.41 -17.60
CA ASN A 324 -15.28 -10.78 -17.18
C ASN A 324 -16.47 -11.68 -17.50
N LYS A 325 -17.49 -11.17 -18.20
CA LYS A 325 -18.72 -11.89 -18.57
C LYS A 325 -19.37 -12.58 -17.36
N LYS A 326 -19.67 -11.80 -16.34
CA LYS A 326 -20.13 -12.30 -15.05
C LYS A 326 -21.29 -11.45 -14.52
N ILE A 327 -22.31 -12.10 -13.99
CA ILE A 327 -23.39 -11.47 -13.26
C ILE A 327 -23.38 -11.98 -11.83
N THR A 328 -23.23 -11.08 -10.88
CA THR A 328 -23.19 -11.40 -9.45
C THR A 328 -24.47 -10.93 -8.78
N VAL A 329 -25.09 -11.81 -8.00
CA VAL A 329 -26.16 -11.44 -7.05
C VAL A 329 -25.55 -11.40 -5.67
N ALA A 330 -25.80 -10.32 -4.94
CA ALA A 330 -25.39 -10.21 -3.55
C ALA A 330 -26.58 -9.92 -2.64
N LEU A 331 -26.53 -10.49 -1.44
CA LEU A 331 -27.45 -10.28 -0.33
C LEU A 331 -26.67 -9.68 0.84
N LEU A 332 -27.06 -8.50 1.29
CA LEU A 332 -26.49 -7.90 2.51
C LEU A 332 -27.02 -8.63 3.74
N VAL A 333 -26.16 -9.27 4.50
CA VAL A 333 -26.51 -10.04 5.71
C VAL A 333 -26.45 -9.16 6.95
N SER A 334 -25.42 -8.33 7.10
CA SER A 334 -25.34 -7.29 8.14
C SER A 334 -24.97 -5.94 7.51
N GLU A 335 -25.60 -4.89 8.03
CA GLU A 335 -25.24 -3.52 7.62
C GLU A 335 -23.81 -3.18 8.05
N PRO A 336 -23.13 -2.20 7.38
CA PRO A 336 -21.84 -1.74 7.80
C PRO A 336 -21.83 -1.24 9.25
N GLU A 337 -20.92 -1.79 10.03
CA GLU A 337 -20.68 -1.40 11.41
C GLU A 337 -19.19 -1.14 11.65
N ARG A 338 -18.87 -0.42 12.72
CA ARG A 338 -17.48 -0.09 13.09
C ARG A 338 -16.69 -1.38 13.36
N ASP A 339 -15.46 -1.48 12.83
CA ASP A 339 -14.59 -2.63 13.10
C ASP A 339 -13.90 -2.50 14.44
N GLU A 340 -14.57 -3.02 15.48
CA GLU A 340 -14.09 -3.04 16.86
C GLU A 340 -13.09 -4.17 17.16
N ALA A 341 -12.76 -5.03 16.18
CA ALA A 341 -11.77 -6.08 16.38
C ALA A 341 -10.35 -5.51 16.33
N CYS A 342 -9.51 -5.96 17.24
CA CYS A 342 -8.10 -5.61 17.21
C CYS A 342 -7.39 -6.38 16.09
N PRO A 343 -6.60 -5.71 15.21
CA PRO A 343 -5.82 -6.37 14.16
C PRO A 343 -4.87 -7.41 14.73
N VAL A 344 -4.49 -8.37 13.92
CA VAL A 344 -3.55 -9.43 14.31
C VAL A 344 -2.24 -9.32 13.54
N THR A 345 -1.16 -9.76 14.19
CA THR A 345 0.14 -9.97 13.55
C THR A 345 0.37 -11.47 13.41
N LEU A 346 0.75 -11.90 12.23
CA LEU A 346 0.99 -13.31 11.89
C LEU A 346 2.19 -13.47 10.96
N ARG A 347 2.72 -14.70 10.90
CA ARG A 347 3.64 -15.11 9.84
C ARG A 347 3.00 -16.19 8.99
N GLN A 348 3.33 -16.23 7.70
CA GLN A 348 2.86 -17.29 6.80
C GLN A 348 3.97 -17.87 5.94
N ILE A 349 3.78 -19.13 5.56
CA ILE A 349 4.57 -19.82 4.52
C ILE A 349 3.57 -20.29 3.46
N LEU A 350 3.63 -19.72 2.27
CA LEU A 350 2.73 -20.05 1.15
C LEU A 350 3.29 -21.21 0.34
N PHE A 351 2.42 -22.18 0.05
CA PHE A 351 2.61 -23.29 -0.88
C PHE A 351 1.55 -23.17 -1.98
N THR A 352 1.97 -22.93 -3.24
CA THR A 352 1.00 -22.69 -4.32
C THR A 352 0.58 -23.99 -5.00
N SER A 353 -0.68 -24.05 -5.42
CA SER A 353 -1.21 -25.14 -6.23
C SER A 353 -0.48 -25.29 -7.58
N ASN A 354 0.09 -24.20 -8.10
CA ASN A 354 0.87 -24.22 -9.34
C ASN A 354 2.16 -25.01 -9.20
N THR A 355 2.87 -24.84 -8.09
CA THR A 355 4.14 -25.53 -7.82
C THR A 355 3.90 -26.98 -7.43
N TYR A 356 2.89 -27.25 -6.61
CA TYR A 356 2.62 -28.58 -6.05
C TYR A 356 1.63 -29.40 -6.87
N GLY A 357 1.00 -28.83 -7.92
CA GLY A 357 0.14 -29.54 -8.85
C GLY A 357 -1.34 -29.56 -8.46
N SER A 358 -1.68 -29.44 -7.18
CA SER A 358 -3.05 -29.31 -6.69
C SER A 358 -3.11 -28.61 -5.34
N SER A 359 -4.29 -28.09 -4.96
CA SER A 359 -4.51 -27.52 -3.61
C SER A 359 -4.35 -28.58 -2.51
N ALA A 360 -4.66 -29.83 -2.79
CA ALA A 360 -4.47 -30.93 -1.84
C ALA A 360 -2.98 -31.21 -1.60
N ASP A 361 -2.17 -31.22 -2.65
CA ASP A 361 -0.73 -31.44 -2.55
C ASP A 361 -0.02 -30.23 -1.89
N ALA A 362 -0.45 -28.98 -2.20
CA ALA A 362 0.01 -27.78 -1.52
C ALA A 362 -0.29 -27.84 -0.01
N LYS A 363 -1.50 -28.27 0.36
CA LYS A 363 -1.89 -28.46 1.75
C LYS A 363 -1.04 -29.54 2.45
N ALA A 364 -0.79 -30.66 1.79
CA ALA A 364 0.07 -31.73 2.32
C ALA A 364 1.50 -31.23 2.57
N ALA A 365 2.04 -30.39 1.66
CA ALA A 365 3.36 -29.76 1.84
C ALA A 365 3.37 -28.80 3.04
N ALA A 366 2.33 -27.99 3.22
CA ALA A 366 2.18 -27.13 4.38
C ALA A 366 2.09 -27.91 5.71
N GLU A 367 1.34 -29.03 5.72
CA GLU A 367 1.24 -29.92 6.88
C GLU A 367 2.58 -30.62 7.21
N ASP A 368 3.35 -30.99 6.19
CA ASP A 368 4.69 -31.57 6.40
C ASP A 368 5.68 -30.50 6.90
N MET A 369 5.57 -29.25 6.45
CA MET A 369 6.36 -28.14 6.99
C MET A 369 5.98 -27.86 8.46
N GLN A 370 4.70 -27.92 8.82
CA GLN A 370 4.26 -27.82 10.22
C GLN A 370 4.95 -28.87 11.09
N LYS A 371 4.97 -30.15 10.66
CA LYS A 371 5.64 -31.23 11.39
C LYS A 371 7.15 -30.98 11.55
N GLN A 372 7.80 -30.43 10.51
CA GLN A 372 9.23 -30.07 10.59
C GLN A 372 9.46 -28.99 11.64
N TRP A 373 8.66 -27.92 11.62
CA TRP A 373 8.76 -26.84 12.62
C TRP A 373 8.47 -27.36 14.04
N GLU A 374 7.44 -28.19 14.21
CA GLU A 374 7.09 -28.82 15.50
C GLU A 374 8.17 -29.76 16.04
N ALA A 375 8.98 -30.35 15.17
CA ALA A 375 10.12 -31.17 15.54
C ALA A 375 11.38 -30.38 15.89
N GLY A 376 11.41 -29.09 15.55
CA GLY A 376 12.50 -28.14 15.80
C GLY A 376 12.33 -27.31 17.07
N ASP A 377 12.85 -26.07 17.02
CA ASP A 377 12.90 -25.17 18.18
C ASP A 377 11.54 -24.56 18.56
N ARG A 378 10.58 -24.56 17.65
CA ARG A 378 9.21 -24.03 17.82
C ARG A 378 9.17 -22.55 18.22
N THR A 379 10.15 -21.77 17.77
CA THR A 379 10.22 -20.34 18.02
C THR A 379 9.72 -19.55 16.80
N GLU A 380 9.34 -18.30 17.00
CA GLU A 380 9.00 -17.38 15.91
C GLU A 380 10.17 -17.21 14.94
N ASP A 381 11.42 -17.07 15.45
CA ASP A 381 12.62 -16.94 14.63
C ASP A 381 12.86 -18.16 13.74
N SER A 382 12.60 -19.37 14.27
CA SER A 382 12.71 -20.61 13.48
C SER A 382 11.63 -20.66 12.39
N PHE A 383 10.44 -20.16 12.66
CA PHE A 383 9.37 -20.04 11.67
C PHE A 383 9.73 -19.01 10.58
N ALA A 384 10.22 -17.82 10.97
CA ALA A 384 10.68 -16.80 10.05
C ALA A 384 11.78 -17.31 9.10
N SER A 385 12.73 -18.11 9.64
CA SER A 385 13.79 -18.72 8.83
C SER A 385 13.25 -19.73 7.82
N LEU A 386 12.22 -20.50 8.18
CA LEU A 386 11.53 -21.39 7.26
C LEU A 386 10.74 -20.60 6.22
N ALA A 387 10.06 -19.52 6.61
CA ALA A 387 9.35 -18.65 5.68
C ALA A 387 10.29 -18.05 4.62
N SER A 388 11.42 -17.49 5.05
CA SER A 388 12.45 -16.97 4.13
C SER A 388 13.04 -18.02 3.18
N SER A 389 13.02 -19.31 3.58
CA SER A 389 13.64 -20.37 2.79
C SER A 389 12.66 -21.09 1.87
N TYR A 390 11.40 -21.18 2.23
CA TYR A 390 10.42 -22.05 1.58
C TYR A 390 9.13 -21.38 1.13
N SER A 391 8.82 -20.17 1.61
CA SER A 391 7.59 -19.47 1.19
C SER A 391 7.70 -19.07 -0.29
N GLU A 392 6.64 -19.34 -1.04
CA GLU A 392 6.48 -18.80 -2.41
C GLU A 392 5.93 -17.36 -2.41
N ASP A 393 5.52 -16.86 -1.25
CA ASP A 393 5.26 -15.46 -1.02
C ASP A 393 6.53 -14.78 -0.52
N THR A 394 7.10 -13.93 -1.36
CA THR A 394 8.34 -13.18 -1.09
C THR A 394 8.08 -11.69 -0.81
N SER A 395 6.82 -11.32 -0.61
CA SER A 395 6.43 -9.91 -0.42
C SER A 395 6.82 -9.35 0.94
N THR A 396 7.09 -10.25 1.92
CA THR A 396 7.47 -9.85 3.29
C THR A 396 8.68 -10.64 3.78
N ASP A 397 9.48 -10.03 4.64
CA ASP A 397 10.63 -10.71 5.26
C ASP A 397 10.17 -11.70 6.33
N GLY A 398 10.64 -12.95 6.21
CA GLY A 398 10.26 -14.03 7.13
C GLY A 398 8.75 -14.28 7.20
N GLY A 399 8.02 -13.91 6.14
CA GLY A 399 6.57 -14.11 6.04
C GLY A 399 5.75 -13.28 7.03
N LEU A 400 6.26 -12.15 7.56
CA LEU A 400 5.59 -11.33 8.58
C LEU A 400 4.54 -10.42 7.96
N TYR A 401 3.33 -10.48 8.52
CA TYR A 401 2.21 -9.58 8.24
C TYR A 401 1.75 -8.96 9.56
N SER A 402 1.94 -7.67 9.72
CA SER A 402 1.59 -6.92 10.92
C SER A 402 0.29 -6.15 10.72
N ASN A 403 -0.47 -5.99 11.80
CA ASN A 403 -1.68 -5.17 11.84
C ASN A 403 -2.72 -5.55 10.77
N VAL A 404 -2.98 -6.84 10.60
CA VAL A 404 -3.95 -7.34 9.62
C VAL A 404 -5.36 -7.29 10.22
N PRO A 405 -6.26 -6.42 9.72
CA PRO A 405 -7.63 -6.33 10.21
C PRO A 405 -8.48 -7.51 9.71
N GLN A 406 -9.54 -7.84 10.44
CA GLN A 406 -10.43 -8.94 10.05
C GLN A 406 -11.09 -8.71 8.68
N GLY A 407 -11.35 -7.46 8.32
CA GLY A 407 -11.97 -7.08 7.05
C GLY A 407 -11.16 -7.44 5.80
N GLN A 408 -9.88 -7.74 5.93
CA GLN A 408 -9.00 -8.17 4.85
C GLN A 408 -8.85 -9.69 4.74
N MET A 409 -9.46 -10.46 5.64
CA MET A 409 -9.30 -11.91 5.67
C MET A 409 -10.53 -12.64 5.13
N ILE A 410 -10.32 -13.74 4.42
CA ILE A 410 -11.40 -14.69 4.10
C ILE A 410 -11.90 -15.37 5.38
N THR A 411 -13.16 -15.82 5.36
CA THR A 411 -13.86 -16.33 6.54
C THR A 411 -13.07 -17.39 7.33
N SER A 412 -12.47 -18.36 6.65
CA SER A 412 -11.72 -19.43 7.33
C SER A 412 -10.47 -18.95 8.08
N TRP A 413 -9.77 -17.95 7.54
CA TRP A 413 -8.63 -17.32 8.19
C TRP A 413 -9.08 -16.49 9.39
N LYS A 414 -10.13 -15.70 9.20
CA LYS A 414 -10.73 -14.87 10.25
C LYS A 414 -11.14 -15.71 11.46
N GLN A 415 -11.88 -16.78 11.24
CA GLN A 415 -12.34 -17.68 12.31
C GLN A 415 -11.17 -18.26 13.13
N TRP A 416 -10.02 -18.50 12.50
CA TRP A 416 -8.87 -18.99 13.23
C TRP A 416 -8.07 -17.84 13.87
N CYS A 417 -7.76 -16.77 13.13
CA CYS A 417 -6.90 -15.69 13.61
C CYS A 417 -7.54 -14.87 14.73
N PHE A 418 -8.87 -14.64 14.66
CA PHE A 418 -9.61 -13.83 15.62
C PHE A 418 -10.34 -14.66 16.71
N ASP A 419 -10.04 -15.96 16.80
CA ASP A 419 -10.53 -16.77 17.93
C ASP A 419 -9.92 -16.24 19.24
N PRO A 420 -10.74 -15.83 20.25
CA PRO A 420 -10.25 -15.25 21.50
C PRO A 420 -9.39 -16.20 22.34
N SER A 421 -9.35 -17.49 22.01
CA SER A 421 -8.46 -18.46 22.66
C SER A 421 -7.05 -18.49 22.07
N ARG A 422 -6.81 -17.78 20.95
CA ARG A 422 -5.53 -17.79 20.23
C ARG A 422 -4.40 -17.20 21.06
N LYS A 423 -3.22 -17.81 20.95
CA LYS A 423 -2.02 -17.42 21.70
C LYS A 423 -0.82 -17.35 20.77
N ALA A 424 0.12 -16.46 21.12
CA ALA A 424 1.42 -16.42 20.45
C ALA A 424 2.04 -17.81 20.40
N GLY A 425 2.49 -18.21 19.21
CA GLY A 425 3.05 -19.52 18.95
C GLY A 425 2.05 -20.59 18.47
N ASP A 426 0.76 -20.28 18.42
CA ASP A 426 -0.21 -21.18 17.77
C ASP A 426 0.05 -21.27 16.28
N VAL A 427 -0.02 -22.48 15.71
CA VAL A 427 0.17 -22.73 14.28
C VAL A 427 -0.95 -23.57 13.70
N THR A 428 -1.26 -23.36 12.43
CA THR A 428 -2.21 -24.17 11.68
C THR A 428 -1.95 -24.08 10.18
N VAL A 429 -2.53 -25.00 9.42
CA VAL A 429 -2.58 -24.92 7.96
C VAL A 429 -3.94 -24.39 7.52
N LEU A 430 -3.95 -23.29 6.77
CA LEU A 430 -5.16 -22.70 6.20
C LEU A 430 -5.10 -22.74 4.67
N ASN A 431 -6.26 -22.92 4.06
CA ASN A 431 -6.37 -22.80 2.61
C ASN A 431 -6.26 -21.31 2.21
N SER A 432 -5.67 -21.05 1.05
CA SER A 432 -5.62 -19.75 0.42
C SER A 432 -6.14 -19.83 -1.02
N THR A 433 -6.36 -18.69 -1.66
CA THR A 433 -6.76 -18.60 -3.07
C THR A 433 -5.71 -19.22 -4.00
N TYR A 434 -4.45 -19.26 -3.58
CA TYR A 434 -3.32 -19.75 -4.37
C TYR A 434 -2.92 -21.19 -4.04
N GLY A 435 -3.39 -21.74 -2.93
CA GLY A 435 -3.02 -23.06 -2.44
C GLY A 435 -3.27 -23.23 -0.94
N ALA A 436 -2.20 -23.40 -0.14
CA ALA A 436 -2.30 -23.49 1.31
C ALA A 436 -1.17 -22.71 1.98
N CYS A 437 -1.44 -22.20 3.17
CA CYS A 437 -0.47 -21.52 4.01
C CYS A 437 -0.32 -22.22 5.36
N LEU A 438 0.90 -22.41 5.79
CA LEU A 438 1.20 -22.63 7.19
C LEU A 438 1.27 -21.27 7.89
N VAL A 439 0.45 -21.08 8.91
CA VAL A 439 0.26 -19.78 9.59
C VAL A 439 0.71 -19.90 11.03
N TYR A 440 1.49 -18.91 11.49
CA TYR A 440 1.94 -18.76 12.87
C TYR A 440 1.33 -17.47 13.44
N TYR A 441 0.66 -17.58 14.58
CA TYR A 441 0.07 -16.43 15.26
C TYR A 441 1.12 -15.75 16.16
N VAL A 442 1.38 -14.47 15.90
CA VAL A 442 2.34 -13.67 16.67
C VAL A 442 1.64 -12.95 17.82
N SER A 443 0.65 -12.10 17.51
CA SER A 443 -0.07 -11.30 18.52
C SER A 443 -1.37 -10.74 17.96
N ALA A 444 -2.24 -10.24 18.86
CA ALA A 444 -3.22 -9.22 18.52
C ALA A 444 -2.73 -7.86 18.98
N ASP A 445 -3.16 -6.80 18.28
CA ASP A 445 -2.96 -5.43 18.73
C ASP A 445 -3.83 -5.11 19.97
N THR A 446 -3.61 -3.96 20.56
CA THR A 446 -4.38 -3.47 21.71
C THR A 446 -5.45 -2.47 21.31
N LEU A 447 -5.36 -1.88 20.10
CA LEU A 447 -6.33 -0.93 19.58
C LEU A 447 -7.23 -1.60 18.55
N PRO A 448 -8.54 -1.31 18.53
CA PRO A 448 -9.44 -1.73 17.47
C PRO A 448 -9.00 -1.25 16.08
N SER A 449 -9.36 -1.98 15.04
CA SER A 449 -9.00 -1.67 13.66
C SER A 449 -9.43 -0.27 13.22
N TRP A 450 -10.62 0.18 13.65
CA TRP A 450 -11.11 1.52 13.32
C TRP A 450 -10.27 2.62 13.97
N GLU A 451 -9.90 2.45 15.25
CA GLU A 451 -9.06 3.41 15.97
C GLU A 451 -7.65 3.49 15.36
N GLN A 452 -7.09 2.35 14.98
CA GLN A 452 -5.80 2.30 14.32
C GLN A 452 -5.84 3.02 12.97
N THR A 453 -6.88 2.75 12.14
CA THR A 453 -7.06 3.41 10.85
C THR A 453 -7.22 4.93 11.02
N ALA A 454 -8.02 5.37 12.00
CA ALA A 454 -8.19 6.79 12.31
C ALA A 454 -6.88 7.43 12.82
N THR A 455 -6.18 6.74 13.74
CA THR A 455 -4.90 7.20 14.29
C THR A 455 -3.85 7.36 13.20
N ASP A 456 -3.68 6.38 12.31
CA ASP A 456 -2.72 6.42 11.22
C ASP A 456 -3.00 7.59 10.27
N ALA A 457 -4.28 7.77 9.90
CA ALA A 457 -4.68 8.85 9.00
C ALA A 457 -4.49 10.24 9.63
N LEU A 458 -4.87 10.42 10.90
CA LEU A 458 -4.70 11.66 11.65
C LEU A 458 -3.23 11.96 11.94
N THR A 459 -2.43 10.93 12.22
CA THR A 459 -0.97 11.08 12.35
C THR A 459 -0.35 11.63 11.08
N GLU A 460 -0.75 11.14 9.91
CA GLU A 460 -0.26 11.67 8.63
C GLU A 460 -0.80 13.08 8.34
N GLU A 461 -2.02 13.43 8.76
CA GLU A 461 -2.57 14.79 8.66
C GLU A 461 -1.77 15.76 9.55
N HIS A 462 -1.55 15.41 10.82
CA HIS A 462 -0.78 16.22 11.77
C HIS A 462 0.69 16.35 11.33
N TYR A 463 1.28 15.27 10.81
CA TYR A 463 2.63 15.33 10.24
C TYR A 463 2.70 16.28 9.04
N ALA A 464 1.73 16.25 8.15
CA ALA A 464 1.69 17.14 7.00
C ALA A 464 1.57 18.62 7.43
N ASP A 465 0.77 18.91 8.44
CA ASP A 465 0.63 20.28 8.99
C ASP A 465 1.93 20.77 9.66
N GLN A 466 2.64 19.87 10.36
CA GLN A 466 3.96 20.18 10.91
C GLN A 466 4.99 20.39 9.79
N PHE A 467 5.00 19.52 8.78
CA PHE A 467 5.90 19.66 7.63
C PHE A 467 5.67 20.98 6.88
N ASP A 468 4.42 21.40 6.68
CA ASP A 468 4.09 22.71 6.08
C ASP A 468 4.66 23.87 6.93
N THR A 469 4.77 23.69 8.23
CA THR A 469 5.39 24.68 9.14
C THR A 469 6.90 24.67 8.98
N PHE A 470 7.55 23.51 8.89
CA PHE A 470 8.99 23.38 8.62
C PHE A 470 9.36 23.96 7.26
N GLU A 471 8.57 23.70 6.21
CA GLU A 471 8.78 24.28 4.88
C GLU A 471 8.83 25.81 4.91
N LYS A 472 7.92 26.44 5.67
CA LYS A 472 7.87 27.91 5.80
C LYS A 472 9.08 28.48 6.54
N ASN A 473 9.63 27.74 7.50
CA ASN A 473 10.71 28.20 8.36
C ASN A 473 12.11 27.91 7.78
N ALA A 474 12.25 26.91 6.93
CA ALA A 474 13.54 26.39 6.44
C ALA A 474 14.36 27.40 5.59
N ASN A 475 13.82 28.55 5.21
CA ASN A 475 14.49 29.55 4.37
C ASN A 475 15.19 28.95 3.13
N LEU A 476 14.56 27.95 2.53
CA LEU A 476 15.09 27.17 1.41
C LEU A 476 15.42 28.10 0.20
N LYS A 477 16.59 27.92 -0.37
CA LYS A 477 17.09 28.68 -1.53
C LYS A 477 17.57 27.71 -2.62
N THR A 478 17.04 27.88 -3.82
CA THR A 478 17.41 27.14 -5.01
C THR A 478 18.22 28.02 -5.96
N SER A 479 19.23 27.45 -6.58
CA SER A 479 19.97 28.07 -7.67
C SER A 479 19.60 27.45 -9.01
N ASP A 480 18.63 28.04 -9.73
CA ASP A 480 18.20 27.57 -11.06
C ASP A 480 19.34 27.50 -12.08
N THR A 481 20.40 28.30 -11.89
CA THR A 481 21.57 28.27 -12.75
C THR A 481 22.39 27.02 -12.54
N LEU A 482 22.56 26.61 -11.29
CA LEU A 482 23.34 25.41 -10.91
C LEU A 482 22.52 24.13 -11.11
N MET A 483 21.19 24.20 -11.01
CA MET A 483 20.30 23.07 -11.38
C MET A 483 20.57 22.54 -12.80
N LYS A 484 21.01 23.39 -13.73
CA LYS A 484 21.36 22.96 -15.10
C LYS A 484 22.59 22.05 -15.16
N LEU A 485 23.34 21.92 -14.07
CA LEU A 485 24.48 21.01 -13.94
C LEU A 485 24.08 19.63 -13.42
N VAL A 486 22.85 19.49 -12.89
CA VAL A 486 22.32 18.22 -12.39
C VAL A 486 22.03 17.27 -13.54
N LYS A 487 22.38 16.00 -13.38
CA LYS A 487 22.24 14.93 -14.36
C LYS A 487 21.57 13.72 -13.75
N ALA A 488 20.77 13.02 -14.53
CA ALA A 488 20.11 11.79 -14.10
C ALA A 488 20.77 10.52 -14.67
N ASP A 489 21.58 10.64 -15.70
CA ASP A 489 22.27 9.52 -16.36
C ASP A 489 23.78 9.75 -16.49
N SER A 490 24.49 8.66 -16.81
CA SER A 490 25.94 8.70 -17.08
C SER A 490 26.28 9.15 -18.52
N GLN A 491 25.30 9.36 -19.39
CA GLN A 491 25.49 9.69 -20.80
C GLN A 491 25.78 11.18 -20.99
N LYS A 492 26.61 11.49 -21.99
CA LYS A 492 27.06 12.85 -22.34
C LYS A 492 26.17 13.51 -23.36
#